data_2b0c67c5b8d70d26c522b4e3fbc2c351
#
_entry.id   2b0c67c5b8d70d26c522b4e3fbc2c351
#
_cell.length_a   1.000
_cell.length_b   1.000
_cell.length_c   1.000
_cell.angle_alpha   90.00
_cell.angle_beta   90.00
_cell.angle_gamma   90.00
#
_symmetry.space_group_name_H-M   'P 1'
#
loop_
_entity.id
_entity.type
_entity.pdbx_description
1 polymer ?
#
loop_
_entity_poly.entity_id
_entity_poly.type
_entity_poly.pdbx_seq_one_letter_code
_entity_poly.pdbx_strand_id
1 'polypeptide(L)'
;MHICFLTNEYPKEGFPHGGLGTFVKTIAEELVSKNIQVSVVGLNYNPIDETEQLNGVTVIRIKRSKVKGLAWFFNSKNIGKTIDAIHRKAPIHIIEGPELSLAFLPKIKDIKYIIRLHGGHHFFAEAENRGINWWKGFQEKLSFKKADAFIAVSNYVKSHTAKFL
;
A
#
# COMPACT_ATOMS: atom_id res chain seq x y z
N MET A 1 -3.20 14.01 13.48
CA MET A 1 -3.05 12.60 13.05
C MET A 1 -2.43 12.57 11.66
N HIS A 2 -1.57 11.61 11.33
CA HIS A 2 -0.94 11.45 10.02
C HIS A 2 -1.17 10.00 9.54
N ILE A 3 -1.74 9.85 8.34
CA ILE A 3 -2.01 8.58 7.69
C ILE A 3 -1.15 8.48 6.42
N CYS A 4 -0.48 7.34 6.24
CA CYS A 4 0.32 7.04 5.06
C CYS A 4 -0.30 5.88 4.28
N PHE A 5 -0.75 6.14 3.05
CA PHE A 5 -1.24 5.11 2.14
C PHE A 5 -0.11 4.54 1.29
N LEU A 6 -0.13 3.22 1.08
CA LEU A 6 0.81 2.51 0.21
C LEU A 6 0.12 2.11 -1.08
N THR A 7 0.44 2.79 -2.17
CA THR A 7 -0.04 2.43 -3.51
C THR A 7 0.85 3.00 -4.61
N ASN A 8 0.99 2.24 -5.71
CA ASN A 8 1.66 2.73 -6.92
C ASN A 8 0.68 3.45 -7.86
N GLU A 9 -0.63 3.36 -7.58
CA GLU A 9 -1.71 3.72 -8.52
C GLU A 9 -2.35 5.08 -8.19
N TYR A 10 -1.74 5.90 -7.30
CA TYR A 10 -2.32 7.23 -7.04
C TYR A 10 -2.41 8.01 -8.36
N PRO A 11 -3.61 8.49 -8.76
CA PRO A 11 -3.84 9.03 -10.08
C PRO A 11 -2.90 10.16 -10.46
N LYS A 12 -2.37 10.10 -11.67
CA LYS A 12 -1.57 11.11 -12.34
C LYS A 12 -1.85 11.02 -13.84
N GLU A 13 -1.88 12.14 -14.52
CA GLU A 13 -2.06 12.18 -15.97
C GLU A 13 -0.99 11.34 -16.69
N GLY A 14 -1.41 10.54 -17.65
CA GLY A 14 -0.53 9.60 -18.38
C GLY A 14 -0.08 8.36 -17.61
N PHE A 15 -0.52 8.17 -16.35
CA PHE A 15 -0.18 6.99 -15.56
C PHE A 15 -1.38 6.05 -15.44
N PRO A 16 -1.17 4.73 -15.58
CA PRO A 16 -2.23 3.76 -15.37
C PRO A 16 -2.63 3.74 -13.90
N HIS A 17 -3.94 3.76 -13.64
CA HIS A 17 -4.51 3.56 -12.32
C HIS A 17 -5.84 2.84 -12.43
N GLY A 18 -6.15 2.05 -11.41
CA GLY A 18 -7.40 1.30 -11.31
C GLY A 18 -8.29 1.83 -10.18
N GLY A 19 -9.26 1.01 -9.79
CA GLY A 19 -10.17 1.32 -8.69
C GLY A 19 -9.47 1.60 -7.36
N LEU A 20 -8.35 0.91 -7.08
CA LEU A 20 -7.55 1.17 -5.88
C LEU A 20 -6.98 2.60 -5.87
N GLY A 21 -6.40 3.05 -6.98
CA GLY A 21 -5.85 4.40 -7.09
C GLY A 21 -6.92 5.48 -6.92
N THR A 22 -8.06 5.32 -7.58
CA THR A 22 -9.22 6.22 -7.45
C THR A 22 -9.75 6.25 -6.01
N PHE A 23 -9.89 5.09 -5.38
CA PHE A 23 -10.32 4.98 -3.98
C PHE A 23 -9.35 5.72 -3.05
N VAL A 24 -8.04 5.46 -3.16
CA VAL A 24 -7.05 6.11 -2.29
C VAL A 24 -7.04 7.63 -2.49
N LYS A 25 -7.18 8.12 -3.73
CA LYS A 25 -7.31 9.55 -4.00
C LYS A 25 -8.50 10.15 -3.26
N THR A 26 -9.69 9.57 -3.44
CA THR A 26 -10.92 10.08 -2.84
C THR A 26 -10.82 10.13 -1.31
N ILE A 27 -10.37 9.05 -0.68
CA ILE A 27 -10.28 9.01 0.79
C ILE A 27 -9.17 9.92 1.33
N ALA A 28 -8.05 10.03 0.62
CA ALA A 28 -6.94 10.90 0.99
C ALA A 28 -7.35 12.38 0.99
N GLU A 29 -8.01 12.83 -0.07
CA GLU A 29 -8.52 14.21 -0.18
C GLU A 29 -9.61 14.50 0.85
N GLU A 30 -10.50 13.55 1.14
CA GLU A 30 -11.51 13.68 2.19
C GLU A 30 -10.88 13.74 3.60
N LEU A 31 -9.83 12.99 3.87
CA LEU A 31 -9.10 13.08 5.14
C LEU A 31 -8.38 14.41 5.31
N VAL A 32 -7.78 14.94 4.24
CA VAL A 32 -7.16 16.27 4.24
C VAL A 32 -8.19 17.35 4.55
N SER A 33 -9.41 17.28 3.99
CA SER A 33 -10.50 18.23 4.29
C SER A 33 -10.89 18.24 5.77
N LYS A 34 -10.62 17.14 6.49
CA LYS A 34 -10.82 16.97 7.94
C LYS A 34 -9.57 17.32 8.77
N ASN A 35 -8.61 18.05 8.21
CA ASN A 35 -7.35 18.42 8.86
C ASN A 35 -6.49 17.22 9.30
N ILE A 36 -6.58 16.10 8.60
CA ILE A 36 -5.71 14.94 8.78
C ILE A 36 -4.58 15.04 7.76
N GLN A 37 -3.34 14.97 8.22
CA GLN A 37 -2.19 14.93 7.34
C GLN A 37 -2.17 13.58 6.60
N VAL A 38 -1.99 13.63 5.27
CA VAL A 38 -1.96 12.43 4.43
C VAL A 38 -0.73 12.41 3.54
N SER A 39 -0.04 11.28 3.56
CA SER A 39 1.01 10.94 2.60
C SER A 39 0.63 9.69 1.82
N VAL A 40 1.04 9.64 0.56
CA VAL A 40 0.95 8.44 -0.28
C VAL A 40 2.35 8.07 -0.73
N VAL A 41 2.75 6.83 -0.52
CA VAL A 41 4.08 6.32 -0.91
C VAL A 41 3.90 5.13 -1.84
N GLY A 42 4.57 5.17 -2.99
CA GLY A 42 4.53 4.08 -3.97
C GLY A 42 5.72 4.10 -4.92
N LEU A 43 5.77 3.11 -5.80
CA LEU A 43 6.81 3.04 -6.83
C LEU A 43 6.38 3.85 -8.06
N ASN A 44 7.33 4.62 -8.60
CA ASN A 44 7.09 5.39 -9.82
C ASN A 44 7.05 4.48 -11.06
N TYR A 45 6.26 4.86 -12.05
CA TYR A 45 6.31 4.26 -13.40
C TYR A 45 7.50 4.80 -14.19
N ASN A 46 7.89 6.05 -13.94
CA ASN A 46 9.09 6.65 -14.49
C ASN A 46 10.34 6.26 -13.69
N PRO A 47 11.55 6.28 -14.29
CA PRO A 47 12.79 5.88 -13.63
C PRO A 47 13.41 7.00 -12.75
N ILE A 48 12.57 7.79 -12.08
CA ILE A 48 12.95 8.92 -11.21
C ILE A 48 12.18 8.86 -9.89
N ASP A 49 12.75 9.45 -8.85
CA ASP A 49 12.04 9.79 -7.63
C ASP A 49 11.27 11.09 -7.84
N GLU A 50 10.05 11.16 -7.32
CA GLU A 50 9.17 12.29 -7.49
C GLU A 50 8.36 12.54 -6.23
N THR A 51 8.19 13.83 -5.86
CA THR A 51 7.32 14.24 -4.77
C THR A 51 6.44 15.38 -5.23
N GLU A 52 5.15 15.26 -5.04
CA GLU A 52 4.13 16.23 -5.45
C GLU A 52 3.17 16.52 -4.30
N GLN A 53 2.62 17.73 -4.30
CA GLN A 53 1.47 18.09 -3.45
C GLN A 53 0.21 18.15 -4.33
N LEU A 54 -0.72 17.25 -4.11
CA LEU A 54 -1.95 17.17 -4.89
C LEU A 54 -3.16 17.29 -3.94
N ASN A 55 -3.88 18.40 -4.02
CA ASN A 55 -5.04 18.69 -3.18
C ASN A 55 -4.77 18.48 -1.67
N GLY A 56 -3.57 18.93 -1.20
CA GLY A 56 -3.15 18.78 0.20
C GLY A 56 -2.57 17.41 0.57
N VAL A 57 -2.58 16.45 -0.34
CA VAL A 57 -1.97 15.12 -0.16
C VAL A 57 -0.51 15.15 -0.63
N THR A 58 0.42 14.70 0.20
CA THR A 58 1.83 14.54 -0.19
C THR A 58 2.00 13.19 -0.90
N VAL A 59 2.25 13.20 -2.20
CA VAL A 59 2.43 11.97 -3.01
C VAL A 59 3.90 11.78 -3.33
N ILE A 60 4.48 10.67 -2.89
CA ILE A 60 5.88 10.33 -3.07
C ILE A 60 5.97 9.06 -3.91
N ARG A 61 6.54 9.19 -5.09
CA ARG A 61 6.78 8.09 -6.04
C ARG A 61 8.26 7.79 -6.12
N ILE A 62 8.65 6.60 -5.73
CA ILE A 62 10.03 6.16 -5.63
C ILE A 62 10.42 5.41 -6.90
N LYS A 63 11.58 5.72 -7.43
CA LYS A 63 12.17 5.01 -8.57
C LYS A 63 12.20 3.50 -8.32
N ARG A 64 11.71 2.73 -9.29
CA ARG A 64 11.77 1.26 -9.24
C ARG A 64 13.20 0.76 -9.39
N SER A 65 13.60 -0.16 -8.53
CA SER A 65 14.83 -0.92 -8.71
C SER A 65 14.71 -1.83 -9.93
N LYS A 66 15.77 -1.87 -10.75
CA LYS A 66 15.89 -2.74 -11.92
C LYS A 66 16.78 -3.98 -11.69
N VAL A 67 17.21 -4.23 -10.45
CA VAL A 67 18.07 -5.37 -10.11
C VAL A 67 17.29 -6.67 -10.32
N LYS A 68 17.68 -7.45 -11.33
CA LYS A 68 17.01 -8.72 -11.67
C LYS A 68 17.01 -9.67 -10.46
N GLY A 69 15.88 -10.30 -10.19
CA GLY A 69 15.66 -11.23 -9.08
C GLY A 69 15.54 -10.59 -7.69
N LEU A 70 16.13 -9.41 -7.45
CA LEU A 70 16.14 -8.73 -6.16
C LEU A 70 15.35 -7.39 -6.15
N ALA A 71 14.70 -7.05 -7.25
CA ALA A 71 13.96 -5.77 -7.36
C ALA A 71 12.93 -5.61 -6.24
N TRP A 72 12.21 -6.66 -5.87
CA TRP A 72 11.23 -6.66 -4.78
C TRP A 72 11.86 -6.25 -3.44
N PHE A 73 13.06 -6.78 -3.13
CA PHE A 73 13.78 -6.47 -1.90
C PHE A 73 14.22 -4.99 -1.85
N PHE A 74 14.87 -4.52 -2.90
CA PHE A 74 15.33 -3.13 -2.97
C PHE A 74 14.16 -2.14 -2.98
N ASN A 75 13.07 -2.43 -3.69
CA ASN A 75 11.87 -1.61 -3.70
C ASN A 75 11.26 -1.50 -2.29
N SER A 76 11.07 -2.62 -1.60
CA SER A 76 10.54 -2.62 -0.23
C SER A 76 11.45 -1.88 0.74
N LYS A 77 12.77 -2.06 0.61
CA LYS A 77 13.76 -1.32 1.41
C LYS A 77 13.69 0.19 1.19
N ASN A 78 13.55 0.62 -0.08
CA ASN A 78 13.45 2.05 -0.41
C ASN A 78 12.15 2.65 0.09
N ILE A 79 11.01 1.96 -0.07
CA ILE A 79 9.72 2.36 0.53
C ILE A 79 9.88 2.50 2.05
N GLY A 80 10.45 1.52 2.74
CA GLY A 80 10.68 1.56 4.17
C GLY A 80 11.54 2.75 4.62
N LYS A 81 12.63 3.05 3.90
CA LYS A 81 13.47 4.23 4.16
C LYS A 81 12.71 5.55 3.97
N THR A 82 11.88 5.63 2.94
CA THR A 82 11.06 6.83 2.69
C THR A 82 10.04 7.03 3.80
N ILE A 83 9.36 5.97 4.23
CA ILE A 83 8.41 6.02 5.35
C ILE A 83 9.12 6.46 6.65
N ASP A 84 10.29 5.89 6.96
CA ASP A 84 11.08 6.28 8.12
C ASP A 84 11.49 7.76 8.06
N ALA A 85 11.92 8.25 6.90
CA ALA A 85 12.25 9.65 6.71
C ALA A 85 11.04 10.60 6.89
N ILE A 86 9.86 10.19 6.42
CA ILE A 86 8.62 10.93 6.66
C ILE A 86 8.27 10.92 8.15
N HIS A 87 8.31 9.73 8.78
CA HIS A 87 7.94 9.54 10.18
C HIS A 87 8.80 10.37 11.14
N ARG A 88 10.10 10.50 10.85
CA ARG A 88 11.01 11.38 11.63
C ARG A 88 10.69 12.85 11.53
N LYS A 89 10.17 13.32 10.39
CA LYS A 89 9.79 14.73 10.16
C LYS A 89 8.39 15.04 10.68
N ALA A 90 7.46 14.13 10.44
CA ALA A 90 6.05 14.24 10.81
C ALA A 90 5.54 12.85 11.20
N PRO A 91 5.38 12.56 12.49
CA PRO A 91 5.03 11.23 12.97
C PRO A 91 3.81 10.63 12.27
N ILE A 92 4.03 9.49 11.59
CA ILE A 92 2.96 8.69 11.00
C ILE A 92 2.32 7.86 12.10
N HIS A 93 0.99 7.85 12.17
CA HIS A 93 0.21 7.08 13.13
C HIS A 93 -0.32 5.79 12.54
N ILE A 94 -0.71 5.84 11.25
CA ILE A 94 -1.30 4.71 10.53
C ILE A 94 -0.62 4.58 9.17
N ILE A 95 -0.25 3.35 8.82
CA ILE A 95 0.07 2.95 7.46
C ILE A 95 -1.03 2.04 6.96
N GLU A 96 -1.65 2.39 5.85
CA GLU A 96 -2.68 1.59 5.20
C GLU A 96 -2.24 1.19 3.79
N GLY A 97 -2.46 -0.06 3.42
CA GLY A 97 -2.19 -0.53 2.07
C GLY A 97 -2.96 -1.79 1.69
N PRO A 98 -2.91 -2.19 0.42
CA PRO A 98 -3.54 -3.42 -0.05
C PRO A 98 -2.80 -4.68 0.45
N GLU A 99 -3.36 -5.84 0.16
CA GLU A 99 -3.01 -7.15 0.72
C GLU A 99 -1.52 -7.49 0.71
N LEU A 100 -0.78 -7.13 -0.34
CA LEU A 100 0.64 -7.50 -0.48
C LEU A 100 1.61 -6.43 0.03
N SER A 101 1.13 -5.25 0.39
CA SER A 101 1.95 -4.04 0.60
C SER A 101 2.92 -4.14 1.78
N LEU A 102 2.57 -4.89 2.83
CA LEU A 102 3.37 -4.98 4.05
C LEU A 102 4.38 -6.13 4.04
N ALA A 103 4.35 -7.04 3.06
CA ALA A 103 5.09 -8.31 3.07
C ALA A 103 6.57 -8.16 3.48
N PHE A 104 7.30 -7.28 2.84
CA PHE A 104 8.73 -7.05 3.08
C PHE A 104 9.04 -5.68 3.70
N LEU A 105 8.00 -4.93 4.06
CA LEU A 105 8.18 -3.64 4.71
C LEU A 105 8.66 -3.83 6.15
N PRO A 106 9.72 -3.13 6.61
CA PRO A 106 10.08 -3.16 8.03
C PRO A 106 8.98 -2.51 8.88
N LYS A 107 8.66 -3.12 10.01
CA LYS A 107 7.75 -2.52 10.99
C LYS A 107 8.48 -1.43 11.78
N ILE A 108 7.89 -0.23 11.84
CA ILE A 108 8.37 0.87 12.67
C ILE A 108 7.53 0.87 13.94
N LYS A 109 8.17 1.04 15.09
CA LYS A 109 7.49 1.13 16.38
C LYS A 109 6.52 2.32 16.39
N ASP A 110 5.43 2.16 17.14
CA ASP A 110 4.40 3.19 17.36
C ASP A 110 3.55 3.56 16.11
N ILE A 111 3.72 2.84 14.99
CA ILE A 111 2.85 2.93 13.83
C ILE A 111 1.88 1.74 13.79
N LYS A 112 0.60 2.00 13.57
CA LYS A 112 -0.41 0.96 13.29
C LYS A 112 -0.45 0.63 11.81
N TYR A 113 -0.45 -0.65 11.48
CA TYR A 113 -0.45 -1.17 10.12
C TYR A 113 -1.82 -1.76 9.79
N ILE A 114 -2.47 -1.23 8.79
CA ILE A 114 -3.81 -1.63 8.37
C ILE A 114 -3.72 -2.20 6.95
N ILE A 115 -4.35 -3.34 6.72
CA ILE A 115 -4.58 -3.86 5.38
C ILE A 115 -6.03 -3.61 5.01
N ARG A 116 -6.23 -2.91 3.89
CA ARG A 116 -7.53 -2.83 3.25
C ARG A 116 -7.66 -3.94 2.23
N LEU A 117 -8.67 -4.78 2.45
CA LEU A 117 -8.96 -5.94 1.63
C LEU A 117 -9.81 -5.52 0.42
N HIS A 118 -9.17 -5.48 -0.74
CA HIS A 118 -9.81 -5.19 -2.03
C HIS A 118 -10.10 -6.46 -2.84
N GLY A 119 -9.65 -7.59 -2.38
CA GLY A 119 -9.58 -8.87 -3.06
C GLY A 119 -8.12 -9.21 -3.35
N GLY A 120 -7.51 -10.04 -2.50
CA GLY A 120 -6.11 -10.44 -2.60
C GLY A 120 -5.88 -11.55 -3.61
N HIS A 121 -4.64 -12.08 -3.63
CA HIS A 121 -4.26 -13.13 -4.56
C HIS A 121 -5.08 -14.42 -4.37
N HIS A 122 -5.31 -14.83 -3.12
CA HIS A 122 -6.13 -16.00 -2.80
C HIS A 122 -7.59 -15.80 -3.24
N PHE A 123 -8.14 -14.61 -2.99
CA PHE A 123 -9.50 -14.24 -3.38
C PHE A 123 -9.73 -14.41 -4.89
N PHE A 124 -8.88 -13.79 -5.71
CA PHE A 124 -9.02 -13.87 -7.17
C PHE A 124 -8.67 -15.24 -7.72
N ALA A 125 -7.70 -15.97 -7.12
CA ALA A 125 -7.36 -17.31 -7.55
C ALA A 125 -8.53 -18.28 -7.39
N GLU A 126 -9.28 -18.21 -6.27
CA GLU A 126 -10.47 -19.01 -6.04
C GLU A 126 -11.61 -18.61 -6.97
N ALA A 127 -11.88 -17.29 -7.11
CA ALA A 127 -12.96 -16.77 -7.98
C ALA A 127 -12.75 -17.13 -9.46
N GLU A 128 -11.51 -17.15 -9.93
CA GLU A 128 -11.13 -17.47 -11.31
C GLU A 128 -10.84 -18.97 -11.52
N ASN A 129 -11.00 -19.78 -10.47
CA ASN A 129 -10.71 -21.23 -10.48
C ASN A 129 -9.29 -21.55 -11.01
N ARG A 130 -8.31 -20.73 -10.65
CA ARG A 130 -6.90 -20.86 -11.04
C ARG A 130 -6.02 -21.24 -9.87
N GLY A 131 -4.88 -21.87 -10.17
CA GLY A 131 -3.88 -22.22 -9.16
C GLY A 131 -3.31 -21.00 -8.42
N ILE A 132 -3.02 -21.16 -7.14
CA ILE A 132 -2.37 -20.14 -6.31
C ILE A 132 -0.90 -20.06 -6.71
N ASN A 133 -0.45 -18.86 -7.09
CA ASN A 133 0.98 -18.61 -7.20
C ASN A 133 1.59 -18.60 -5.78
N TRP A 134 2.42 -19.59 -5.47
CA TRP A 134 2.98 -19.78 -4.13
C TRP A 134 3.73 -18.55 -3.61
N TRP A 135 4.44 -17.83 -4.49
CA TRP A 135 5.19 -16.63 -4.12
C TRP A 135 4.26 -15.48 -3.71
N LYS A 136 3.20 -15.24 -4.48
CA LYS A 136 2.18 -14.24 -4.12
C LYS A 136 1.42 -14.63 -2.87
N GLY A 137 1.04 -15.89 -2.72
CA GLY A 137 0.41 -16.41 -1.52
C GLY A 137 1.30 -16.28 -0.28
N PHE A 138 2.59 -16.56 -0.41
CA PHE A 138 3.57 -16.33 0.66
C PHE A 138 3.68 -14.85 1.05
N GLN A 139 3.76 -13.95 0.07
CA GLN A 139 3.77 -12.50 0.31
C GLN A 139 2.52 -12.04 1.05
N GLU A 140 1.34 -12.50 0.62
CA GLU A 140 0.07 -12.16 1.25
C GLU A 140 0.04 -12.60 2.72
N LYS A 141 0.47 -13.83 3.02
CA LYS A 141 0.60 -14.32 4.40
C LYS A 141 1.58 -13.50 5.24
N LEU A 142 2.73 -13.13 4.68
CA LEU A 142 3.68 -12.27 5.37
C LEU A 142 3.12 -10.88 5.66
N SER A 143 2.37 -10.32 4.70
CA SER A 143 1.72 -9.03 4.84
C SER A 143 0.66 -9.08 5.95
N PHE A 144 -0.20 -10.08 5.93
CA PHE A 144 -1.26 -10.28 6.92
C PHE A 144 -0.71 -10.41 8.35
N LYS A 145 0.39 -11.16 8.55
CA LYS A 145 1.05 -11.28 9.85
C LYS A 145 1.58 -9.96 10.43
N LYS A 146 1.78 -8.96 9.58
CA LYS A 146 2.26 -7.63 10.01
C LYS A 146 1.13 -6.66 10.31
N ALA A 147 -0.07 -6.92 9.84
CA ALA A 147 -1.21 -6.06 10.06
C ALA A 147 -1.66 -6.07 11.53
N ASP A 148 -1.98 -4.89 12.03
CA ASP A 148 -2.60 -4.72 13.34
C ASP A 148 -4.14 -4.71 13.22
N ALA A 149 -4.68 -4.42 12.02
CA ALA A 149 -6.09 -4.44 11.71
C ALA A 149 -6.36 -4.65 10.22
N PHE A 150 -7.60 -5.06 9.90
CA PHE A 150 -8.09 -5.26 8.54
C PHE A 150 -9.37 -4.47 8.32
N ILE A 151 -9.50 -3.87 7.14
CA ILE A 151 -10.72 -3.20 6.68
C ILE A 151 -11.13 -3.85 5.37
N ALA A 152 -12.32 -4.41 5.30
CA ALA A 152 -12.83 -5.01 4.07
C ALA A 152 -13.76 -4.04 3.33
N VAL A 153 -13.63 -3.97 2.00
CA VAL A 153 -14.48 -3.13 1.15
C VAL A 153 -15.91 -3.66 1.01
N SER A 154 -16.14 -4.93 1.37
CA SER A 154 -17.48 -5.54 1.39
C SER A 154 -17.51 -6.73 2.35
N ASN A 155 -18.73 -7.13 2.76
CA ASN A 155 -18.93 -8.34 3.56
C ASN A 155 -18.49 -9.61 2.82
N TYR A 156 -18.62 -9.65 1.50
CA TYR A 156 -18.16 -10.77 0.69
C TYR A 156 -16.64 -10.91 0.76
N VAL A 157 -15.89 -9.83 0.53
CA VAL A 157 -14.41 -9.83 0.65
C VAL A 157 -13.99 -10.21 2.07
N LYS A 158 -14.67 -9.69 3.10
CA LYS A 158 -14.41 -10.05 4.50
C LYS A 158 -14.55 -11.55 4.74
N SER A 159 -15.70 -12.11 4.42
CA SER A 159 -16.01 -13.52 4.68
C SER A 159 -15.09 -14.48 3.89
N HIS A 160 -14.75 -14.08 2.66
CA HIS A 160 -13.88 -14.88 1.81
C HIS A 160 -12.43 -14.86 2.32
N THR A 161 -11.89 -13.67 2.61
CA THR A 161 -10.51 -13.52 3.06
C THR A 161 -10.28 -14.08 4.47
N ALA A 162 -11.31 -14.09 5.32
CA ALA A 162 -11.23 -14.67 6.67
C ALA A 162 -10.83 -16.16 6.68
N LYS A 163 -10.98 -16.88 5.56
CA LYS A 163 -10.51 -18.25 5.42
C LYS A 163 -8.98 -18.40 5.41
N PHE A 164 -8.26 -17.28 5.18
CA PHE A 164 -6.81 -17.25 4.97
C PHE A 164 -6.04 -16.41 6.02
N LEU A 165 -6.78 -15.81 6.99
CA LEU A 165 -6.24 -14.99 8.09
C LEU A 165 -5.78 -15.83 9.29
#